data_71bcaab52eabab203f62f230032ceeea
#
_entry.id   71bcaab52eabab203f62f230032ceeea
#
_cell.length_a   1.000
_cell.length_b   1.000
_cell.length_c   1.000
_cell.angle_alpha   90.00
_cell.angle_beta   90.00
_cell.angle_gamma   90.00
#
_symmetry.space_group_name_H-M   'P 1'
#
loop_
_entity.id
_entity.type
_entity.pdbx_description
1 polymer ?
#
loop_
_entity_poly.entity_id
_entity_poly.type
_entity_poly.pdbx_seq_one_letter_code
_entity_poly.pdbx_strand_id
1 'polypeptide(L)'
;VTNYYSFFEYAKKLDAEIKNTGAETVMFMTWERPDSIQYGVTAEAVNKAYTALGQQLGVKVAPVGQAFSMALKERPDIKLYIEDGHPTPQGTYLAACVFYGFIFEQSPVGNSYGANISNDDKLFLQSIAAKALGQ
;
A
#
# COMPACT_ATOMS: atom_id res chain seq x y z
N VAL A 1 -11.18 -13.22 13.93
CA VAL A 1 -11.55 -13.87 12.66
C VAL A 1 -11.64 -12.81 11.60
N THR A 2 -10.64 -12.77 10.75
CA THR A 2 -10.61 -11.85 9.61
C THR A 2 -11.79 -12.20 8.72
N ASN A 3 -12.76 -11.31 8.59
CA ASN A 3 -13.94 -11.57 7.77
C ASN A 3 -13.59 -11.36 6.28
N TYR A 4 -12.81 -12.31 5.72
CA TYR A 4 -12.47 -12.33 4.30
C TYR A 4 -13.71 -12.29 3.41
N TYR A 5 -14.82 -12.90 3.84
CA TYR A 5 -16.06 -12.92 3.06
C TYR A 5 -16.59 -11.53 2.79
N SER A 6 -16.67 -10.67 3.81
CA SER A 6 -17.13 -9.28 3.62
C SER A 6 -16.18 -8.49 2.73
N PHE A 7 -14.87 -8.63 2.91
CA PHE A 7 -13.88 -7.95 2.07
C PHE A 7 -14.06 -8.33 0.59
N PHE A 8 -14.10 -9.63 0.29
CA PHE A 8 -14.25 -10.12 -1.08
C PHE A 8 -15.62 -9.77 -1.67
N GLU A 9 -16.70 -9.90 -0.89
CA GLU A 9 -18.06 -9.59 -1.35
C GLU A 9 -18.21 -8.14 -1.74
N TYR A 10 -17.81 -7.23 -0.86
CA TYR A 10 -17.98 -5.80 -1.12
C TYR A 10 -17.00 -5.26 -2.15
N ALA A 11 -15.79 -5.78 -2.22
CA ALA A 11 -14.85 -5.40 -3.28
C ALA A 11 -15.38 -5.80 -4.67
N LYS A 12 -16.02 -6.96 -4.82
CA LYS A 12 -16.68 -7.36 -6.07
C LYS A 12 -17.81 -6.41 -6.47
N LYS A 13 -18.63 -6.00 -5.50
CA LYS A 13 -19.73 -5.06 -5.74
C LYS A 13 -19.19 -3.70 -6.20
N LEU A 14 -18.16 -3.19 -5.50
CA LEU A 14 -17.52 -1.92 -5.84
C LEU A 14 -16.83 -1.98 -7.19
N ASP A 15 -16.12 -3.06 -7.52
CA ASP A 15 -15.49 -3.25 -8.81
C ASP A 15 -16.52 -3.22 -9.95
N ALA A 16 -17.67 -3.88 -9.76
CA ALA A 16 -18.76 -3.84 -10.73
C ALA A 16 -19.30 -2.42 -10.96
N GLU A 17 -19.52 -1.66 -9.87
CA GLU A 17 -19.97 -0.27 -9.98
C GLU A 17 -18.94 0.63 -10.68
N ILE A 18 -17.65 0.47 -10.35
CA ILE A 18 -16.57 1.21 -11.01
C ILE A 18 -16.54 0.91 -12.50
N LYS A 19 -16.59 -0.37 -12.89
CA LYS A 19 -16.58 -0.79 -14.29
C LYS A 19 -17.79 -0.28 -15.06
N ASN A 20 -18.95 -0.15 -14.43
CA ASN A 20 -20.14 0.43 -15.03
C ASN A 20 -19.96 1.91 -15.44
N THR A 21 -19.02 2.62 -14.82
CA THR A 21 -18.67 4.01 -15.19
C THR A 21 -17.65 4.09 -16.33
N GLY A 22 -17.10 2.96 -16.78
CA GLY A 22 -16.00 2.90 -17.75
C GLY A 22 -14.61 3.13 -17.13
N ALA A 23 -14.51 3.22 -15.79
CA ALA A 23 -13.23 3.37 -15.09
C ALA A 23 -12.60 2.00 -14.79
N GLU A 24 -11.27 2.02 -14.60
CA GLU A 24 -10.51 0.86 -14.12
C GLU A 24 -10.42 0.87 -12.59
N THR A 25 -10.56 -0.31 -11.99
CA THR A 25 -10.36 -0.49 -10.56
C THR A 25 -8.88 -0.69 -10.25
N VAL A 26 -8.37 0.07 -9.29
CA VAL A 26 -7.08 -0.16 -8.65
C VAL A 26 -7.31 -0.42 -7.17
N MET A 27 -6.80 -1.52 -6.68
CA MET A 27 -6.88 -1.84 -5.25
C MET A 27 -5.70 -1.22 -4.52
N PHE A 28 -6.00 -0.44 -3.49
CA PHE A 28 -5.01 0.09 -2.55
C PHE A 28 -4.72 -0.96 -1.48
N MET A 29 -3.65 -1.73 -1.61
CA MET A 29 -3.22 -2.63 -0.54
C MET A 29 -2.73 -1.81 0.65
N THR A 30 -3.49 -1.84 1.75
CA THR A 30 -3.13 -1.18 3.00
C THR A 30 -2.08 -1.99 3.76
N TRP A 31 -1.60 -1.47 4.88
CA TRP A 31 -0.59 -2.07 5.75
C TRP A 31 -1.21 -2.77 6.97
N GLU A 32 -0.40 -3.60 7.62
CA GLU A 32 -0.71 -4.15 8.93
C GLU A 32 -0.80 -3.02 9.96
N ARG A 33 -1.88 -3.03 10.73
CA ARG A 33 -2.08 -2.07 11.82
C ARG A 33 -1.74 -2.72 13.17
N PRO A 34 -1.15 -1.97 14.13
CA PRO A 34 -0.78 -2.54 15.44
C PRO A 34 -1.93 -3.20 16.18
N ASP A 35 -3.13 -2.61 16.09
CA ASP A 35 -4.35 -3.08 16.74
C ASP A 35 -4.99 -4.29 16.05
N SER A 36 -4.58 -4.62 14.83
CA SER A 36 -5.19 -5.68 14.02
C SER A 36 -4.46 -7.02 14.09
N ILE A 37 -3.20 -7.02 14.54
CA ILE A 37 -2.36 -8.23 14.61
C ILE A 37 -3.00 -9.30 15.49
N GLN A 38 -3.55 -8.91 16.63
CA GLN A 38 -4.23 -9.82 17.56
C GLN A 38 -5.42 -10.56 16.95
N TYR A 39 -5.97 -10.05 15.85
CA TYR A 39 -7.07 -10.67 15.10
C TYR A 39 -6.58 -11.44 13.87
N GLY A 40 -5.27 -11.63 13.72
CA GLY A 40 -4.65 -12.33 12.59
C GLY A 40 -4.56 -11.51 11.30
N VAL A 41 -4.76 -10.18 11.39
CA VAL A 41 -4.58 -9.26 10.25
C VAL A 41 -3.12 -8.82 10.23
N THR A 42 -2.26 -9.73 9.79
CA THR A 42 -0.82 -9.50 9.62
C THR A 42 -0.52 -8.96 8.21
N ALA A 43 0.67 -8.42 8.01
CA ALA A 43 1.14 -7.97 6.69
C ALA A 43 1.06 -9.08 5.65
N GLU A 44 1.39 -10.31 6.03
CA GLU A 44 1.29 -11.49 5.16
C GLU A 44 -0.18 -11.79 4.80
N ALA A 45 -1.08 -11.77 5.78
CA ALA A 45 -2.50 -12.00 5.56
C ALA A 45 -3.13 -10.94 4.66
N VAL A 46 -2.77 -9.66 4.88
CA VAL A 46 -3.22 -8.53 4.03
C VAL A 46 -2.72 -8.72 2.60
N ASN A 47 -1.43 -8.97 2.42
CA ASN A 47 -0.85 -9.21 1.10
C ASN A 47 -1.55 -10.35 0.36
N LYS A 48 -1.72 -11.50 1.03
CA LYS A 48 -2.40 -12.67 0.46
C LYS A 48 -3.84 -12.36 0.04
N ALA A 49 -4.59 -11.65 0.88
CA ALA A 49 -5.98 -11.31 0.59
C ALA A 49 -6.10 -10.38 -0.62
N TYR A 50 -5.32 -9.29 -0.66
CA TYR A 50 -5.36 -8.34 -1.79
C TYR A 50 -4.87 -8.97 -3.10
N THR A 51 -3.80 -9.77 -3.06
CA THR A 51 -3.28 -10.47 -4.23
C THR A 51 -4.32 -11.45 -4.79
N ALA A 52 -4.93 -12.27 -3.93
CA ALA A 52 -5.95 -13.23 -4.35
C ALA A 52 -7.17 -12.53 -4.96
N LEU A 53 -7.62 -11.44 -4.33
CA LEU A 53 -8.77 -10.69 -4.83
C LEU A 53 -8.45 -9.95 -6.13
N GLY A 54 -7.27 -9.34 -6.25
CA GLY A 54 -6.81 -8.70 -7.49
C GLY A 54 -6.80 -9.69 -8.66
N GLN A 55 -6.28 -10.90 -8.44
CA GLN A 55 -6.30 -11.99 -9.42
C GLN A 55 -7.74 -12.41 -9.79
N GLN A 56 -8.61 -12.57 -8.79
CA GLN A 56 -9.99 -12.98 -9.00
C GLN A 56 -10.81 -11.96 -9.80
N LEU A 57 -10.59 -10.67 -9.58
CA LEU A 57 -11.30 -9.58 -10.26
C LEU A 57 -10.62 -9.14 -11.57
N GLY A 58 -9.39 -9.59 -11.83
CA GLY A 58 -8.58 -9.12 -12.94
C GLY A 58 -8.20 -7.64 -12.82
N VAL A 59 -7.97 -7.16 -11.60
CA VAL A 59 -7.63 -5.76 -11.31
C VAL A 59 -6.23 -5.63 -10.74
N LYS A 60 -5.63 -4.46 -10.96
CA LYS A 60 -4.30 -4.15 -10.44
C LYS A 60 -4.34 -3.83 -8.94
N VAL A 61 -3.28 -4.17 -8.21
CA VAL A 61 -3.12 -3.91 -6.78
C VAL A 61 -1.89 -3.07 -6.56
N ALA A 62 -2.07 -1.85 -6.04
CA ALA A 62 -0.95 -0.98 -5.64
C ALA A 62 -0.35 -1.50 -4.33
N PRO A 63 0.94 -1.90 -4.28
CA PRO A 63 1.52 -2.70 -3.19
C PRO A 63 2.00 -1.85 -2.00
N VAL A 64 1.19 -0.88 -1.55
CA VAL A 64 1.60 0.05 -0.47
C VAL A 64 1.90 -0.69 0.83
N GLY A 65 1.09 -1.67 1.22
CA GLY A 65 1.33 -2.46 2.43
C GLY A 65 2.63 -3.25 2.38
N GLN A 66 3.03 -3.74 1.20
CA GLN A 66 4.34 -4.37 1.02
C GLN A 66 5.48 -3.36 1.20
N ALA A 67 5.35 -2.16 0.63
CA ALA A 67 6.33 -1.10 0.82
C ALA A 67 6.49 -0.71 2.30
N PHE A 68 5.39 -0.61 3.05
CA PHE A 68 5.43 -0.38 4.50
C PHE A 68 6.20 -1.50 5.23
N SER A 69 5.91 -2.76 4.93
CA SER A 69 6.62 -3.90 5.54
C SER A 69 8.11 -3.89 5.22
N MET A 70 8.49 -3.56 3.99
CA MET A 70 9.88 -3.45 3.57
C MET A 70 10.60 -2.31 4.30
N ALA A 71 9.97 -1.14 4.38
CA ALA A 71 10.55 0.02 5.07
C ALA A 71 10.79 -0.27 6.55
N LEU A 72 9.81 -0.85 7.26
CA LEU A 72 9.93 -1.19 8.68
C LEU A 72 10.94 -2.31 8.94
N LYS A 73 11.14 -3.22 7.99
CA LYS A 73 12.17 -4.26 8.08
C LYS A 73 13.58 -3.68 7.93
N GLU A 74 13.78 -2.73 6.99
CA GLU A 74 15.10 -2.13 6.72
C GLU A 74 15.42 -1.01 7.72
N ARG A 75 14.42 -0.27 8.19
CA ARG A 75 14.56 0.83 9.16
C ARG A 75 13.45 0.73 10.22
N PRO A 76 13.62 -0.09 11.28
CA PRO A 76 12.57 -0.35 12.27
C PRO A 76 12.14 0.88 13.11
N ASP A 77 12.97 1.91 13.17
CA ASP A 77 12.72 3.15 13.91
C ASP A 77 11.93 4.19 13.12
N ILE A 78 11.73 3.99 11.82
CA ILE A 78 10.95 4.91 11.00
C ILE A 78 9.47 4.84 11.39
N LYS A 79 8.87 6.00 11.65
CA LYS A 79 7.46 6.08 12.02
C LYS A 79 6.60 6.29 10.77
N LEU A 80 6.02 5.22 10.25
CA LEU A 80 5.13 5.29 9.08
C LEU A 80 3.66 5.47 9.44
N TYR A 81 3.27 5.09 10.66
CA TYR A 81 1.91 5.25 11.20
C TYR A 81 1.95 5.56 12.69
N ILE A 82 0.86 6.10 13.21
CA ILE A 82 0.61 6.32 14.63
C ILE A 82 -0.12 5.12 15.25
N GLU A 83 -0.39 5.15 16.56
CA GLU A 83 -0.93 4.01 17.32
C GLU A 83 -2.25 3.44 16.77
N ASP A 84 -3.13 4.29 16.23
CA ASP A 84 -4.39 3.88 15.62
C ASP A 84 -4.28 3.42 14.16
N GLY A 85 -3.05 3.38 13.62
CA GLY A 85 -2.74 2.92 12.28
C GLY A 85 -2.86 3.97 11.18
N HIS A 86 -3.23 5.21 11.48
CA HIS A 86 -3.21 6.28 10.49
C HIS A 86 -1.78 6.65 10.10
N PRO A 87 -1.54 6.98 8.80
CA PRO A 87 -0.18 7.24 8.34
C PRO A 87 0.35 8.57 8.87
N THR A 88 1.64 8.60 9.15
CA THR A 88 2.41 9.82 9.37
C THR A 88 2.70 10.51 8.03
N PRO A 89 3.32 11.72 8.01
CA PRO A 89 3.81 12.32 6.77
C PRO A 89 4.75 11.38 5.99
N GLN A 90 5.63 10.63 6.66
CA GLN A 90 6.51 9.63 6.04
C GLN A 90 5.71 8.48 5.41
N GLY A 91 4.72 7.94 6.12
CA GLY A 91 3.86 6.88 5.61
C GLY A 91 3.03 7.36 4.41
N THR A 92 2.47 8.57 4.49
CA THR A 92 1.73 9.17 3.37
C THR A 92 2.64 9.38 2.16
N TYR A 93 3.88 9.84 2.38
CA TYR A 93 4.85 10.01 1.32
C TYR A 93 5.23 8.70 0.65
N LEU A 94 5.47 7.65 1.44
CA LEU A 94 5.74 6.30 0.90
C LEU A 94 4.59 5.81 0.02
N ALA A 95 3.35 5.93 0.50
CA ALA A 95 2.17 5.57 -0.28
C ALA A 95 2.09 6.36 -1.59
N ALA A 96 2.33 7.67 -1.54
CA ALA A 96 2.36 8.53 -2.73
C ALA A 96 3.44 8.09 -3.74
N CYS A 97 4.64 7.75 -3.28
CA CYS A 97 5.71 7.23 -4.13
C CYS A 97 5.33 5.90 -4.81
N VAL A 98 4.67 4.99 -4.09
CA VAL A 98 4.17 3.74 -4.66
C VAL A 98 3.12 4.03 -5.73
N PHE A 99 2.13 4.87 -5.44
CA PHE A 99 1.11 5.24 -6.43
C PHE A 99 1.68 5.97 -7.64
N TYR A 100 2.66 6.85 -7.43
CA TYR A 100 3.35 7.51 -8.54
C TYR A 100 3.98 6.50 -9.50
N GLY A 101 4.79 5.59 -8.99
CA GLY A 101 5.41 4.57 -9.82
C GLY A 101 4.42 3.57 -10.42
N PHE A 102 3.34 3.27 -9.70
CA PHE A 102 2.31 2.34 -10.13
C PHE A 102 1.43 2.91 -11.26
N ILE A 103 1.02 4.18 -11.16
CA ILE A 103 0.11 4.81 -12.12
C ILE A 103 0.87 5.32 -13.35
N PHE A 104 2.01 5.97 -13.15
CA PHE A 104 2.77 6.60 -14.24
C PHE A 104 3.86 5.70 -14.84
N GLU A 105 4.07 4.51 -14.26
CA GLU A 105 5.11 3.56 -14.67
C GLU A 105 6.52 4.19 -14.70
N GLN A 106 6.74 5.14 -13.78
CA GLN A 106 8.00 5.88 -13.62
C GLN A 106 8.57 5.64 -12.23
N SER A 107 9.91 5.50 -12.14
CA SER A 107 10.55 5.36 -10.84
C SER A 107 10.30 6.59 -9.97
N PRO A 108 9.91 6.43 -8.69
CA PRO A 108 9.83 7.53 -7.75
C PRO A 108 11.20 8.07 -7.33
N VAL A 109 12.27 7.31 -7.60
CA VAL A 109 13.65 7.68 -7.22
C VAL A 109 14.09 8.92 -7.98
N GLY A 110 14.61 9.91 -7.24
CA GLY A 110 15.08 11.18 -7.82
C GLY A 110 13.99 12.25 -7.94
N ASN A 111 12.75 11.98 -7.56
CA ASN A 111 11.72 13.02 -7.51
C ASN A 111 12.11 14.10 -6.50
N SER A 112 12.04 15.35 -6.90
CA SER A 112 12.44 16.50 -6.06
C SER A 112 11.44 16.79 -4.95
N TYR A 113 10.15 16.49 -5.16
CA TYR A 113 9.12 16.70 -4.14
C TYR A 113 9.34 15.77 -2.94
N GLY A 114 9.29 16.29 -1.73
CA GLY A 114 9.60 15.57 -0.50
C GLY A 114 8.60 15.77 0.64
N ALA A 115 7.42 16.34 0.39
CA ALA A 115 6.35 16.54 1.38
C ALA A 115 6.82 17.11 2.74
N ASN A 116 7.88 17.91 2.74
CA ASN A 116 8.52 18.51 3.93
C ASN A 116 9.08 17.50 4.95
N ILE A 117 9.30 16.24 4.57
CA ILE A 117 10.06 15.29 5.36
C ILE A 117 11.57 15.47 5.16
N SER A 118 12.39 14.82 6.02
CA SER A 118 13.85 14.91 5.89
C SER A 118 14.32 14.37 4.52
N ASN A 119 15.43 14.90 4.01
CA ASN A 119 16.00 14.40 2.75
C ASN A 119 16.41 12.93 2.84
N ASP A 120 16.88 12.49 4.00
CA ASP A 120 17.24 11.11 4.26
C ASP A 120 16.01 10.19 4.18
N ASP A 121 14.92 10.54 4.86
CA ASP A 121 13.66 9.79 4.76
C ASP A 121 13.12 9.79 3.32
N LYS A 122 13.17 10.96 2.64
CA LYS A 122 12.72 11.06 1.24
C LYS A 122 13.43 10.05 0.34
N LEU A 123 14.77 10.05 0.34
CA LEU A 123 15.56 9.16 -0.50
C LEU A 123 15.34 7.68 -0.14
N PHE A 124 15.28 7.37 1.14
CA PHE A 124 14.99 6.03 1.63
C PHE A 124 13.62 5.56 1.16
N LEU A 125 12.57 6.32 1.38
CA LEU A 125 11.19 5.93 1.04
C LEU A 125 10.97 5.83 -0.48
N GLN A 126 11.62 6.68 -1.27
CA GLN A 126 11.63 6.54 -2.74
C GLN A 126 12.25 5.21 -3.17
N SER A 127 13.38 4.82 -2.57
CA SER A 127 14.03 3.55 -2.89
C SER A 127 13.18 2.34 -2.49
N ILE A 128 12.50 2.41 -1.34
CA ILE A 128 11.58 1.35 -0.90
C ILE A 128 10.39 1.23 -1.86
N ALA A 129 9.79 2.35 -2.26
CA ALA A 129 8.67 2.34 -3.21
C ALA A 129 9.08 1.69 -4.54
N ALA A 130 10.26 2.06 -5.09
CA ALA A 130 10.79 1.45 -6.30
C ALA A 130 10.98 -0.06 -6.15
N LYS A 131 11.61 -0.53 -5.05
CA LYS A 131 11.75 -1.96 -4.75
C LYS A 131 10.40 -2.69 -4.69
N ALA A 132 9.41 -2.10 -4.03
CA ALA A 132 8.07 -2.71 -3.91
C ALA A 132 7.36 -2.83 -5.27
N LEU A 133 7.71 -1.99 -6.22
CA LEU A 133 7.20 -2.00 -7.60
C LEU A 133 8.03 -2.89 -8.54
N GLY A 134 9.15 -3.44 -8.08
CA GLY A 134 10.07 -4.24 -8.93
C GLY A 134 10.89 -3.39 -9.89
N GLN A 135 11.17 -2.15 -9.55
CA GLN A 135 11.94 -1.18 -10.33
C GLN A 135 13.36 -1.00 -9.80
#